data_49392e59547d7d52d209b86979b3c655
#
_entry.id   49392e59547d7d52d209b86979b3c655
#
_cell.length_a   1.000
_cell.length_b   1.000
_cell.length_c   1.000
_cell.angle_alpha   90.00
_cell.angle_beta   90.00
_cell.angle_gamma   90.00
#
_symmetry.space_group_name_H-M   'P 1'
#
loop_
_entity.id
_entity.type
_entity.pdbx_description
1 polymer ?
#
loop_
_entity_poly.entity_id
_entity_poly.type
_entity_poly.pdbx_seq_one_letter_code
_entity_poly.pdbx_strand_id
1 'polypeptide(L)'
;NYQLSFSDDFADVMEQIETEYKAANQLTDVSDSEGGVTTSADTLLVRNWQDILAIYVYEKSLDGATSFTLDSSCKDDLAAIFARMNPVVKDESNSNRVTYGNYHINHYIKENKIPKDERGILKKYLETDCKLLCATVTAAKGFVRQSVGDDVSEERVNVIAAAYSLVGKVGYFWGGKSTVIGMDPSWGAVQQVSAEGSQSTGTLRAYGLDCSGFV
;
A
#
# COMPACT_ATOMS: atom_id res chain seq x y z
N ASN A 1 16.35 15.60 -10.87
CA ASN A 1 16.21 15.45 -9.41
C ASN A 1 14.83 15.99 -9.06
N TYR A 2 14.06 15.21 -8.31
CA TYR A 2 12.78 15.61 -7.74
C TYR A 2 12.80 15.32 -6.23
N GLN A 3 11.93 15.97 -5.49
CA GLN A 3 11.72 15.74 -4.07
C GLN A 3 10.29 15.25 -3.83
N LEU A 4 10.15 14.20 -3.03
CA LEU A 4 8.86 13.66 -2.61
C LEU A 4 8.81 13.62 -1.08
N SER A 5 7.81 14.26 -0.51
CA SER A 5 7.53 14.26 0.93
C SER A 5 6.03 14.10 1.18
N PHE A 6 5.65 13.82 2.40
CA PHE A 6 4.26 13.74 2.83
C PHE A 6 4.11 14.32 4.23
N SER A 7 2.93 14.84 4.52
CA SER A 7 2.57 15.33 5.85
C SER A 7 2.30 14.17 6.83
N ASP A 8 2.39 14.43 8.11
CA ASP A 8 2.17 13.43 9.16
C ASP A 8 0.72 12.88 9.16
N ASP A 9 -0.22 13.69 8.68
CA ASP A 9 -1.66 13.37 8.58
C ASP A 9 -2.06 12.78 7.21
N PHE A 10 -1.10 12.49 6.33
CA PHE A 10 -1.43 11.99 4.98
C PHE A 10 -2.10 10.61 5.00
N ALA A 11 -1.87 9.80 6.01
CA ALA A 11 -2.58 8.55 6.21
C ALA A 11 -4.10 8.78 6.35
N ASP A 12 -4.48 9.83 7.08
CA ASP A 12 -5.89 10.20 7.28
C ASP A 12 -6.53 10.64 5.95
N VAL A 13 -5.76 11.30 5.09
CA VAL A 13 -6.21 11.68 3.73
C VAL A 13 -6.54 10.43 2.90
N MET A 14 -5.69 9.41 2.94
CA MET A 14 -5.92 8.14 2.24
C MET A 14 -7.17 7.43 2.79
N GLU A 15 -7.32 7.36 4.10
CA GLU A 15 -8.48 6.76 4.76
C GLU A 15 -9.78 7.50 4.42
N GLN A 16 -9.75 8.83 4.40
CA GLN A 16 -10.90 9.64 3.98
C GLN A 16 -11.31 9.35 2.54
N ILE A 17 -10.36 9.27 1.61
CA ILE A 17 -10.63 8.92 0.21
C ILE A 17 -11.33 7.57 0.11
N GLU A 18 -10.83 6.55 0.80
CA GLU A 18 -11.45 5.23 0.80
C GLU A 18 -12.87 5.25 1.39
N THR A 19 -13.05 5.93 2.50
CA THR A 19 -14.35 6.03 3.20
C THR A 19 -15.37 6.76 2.34
N GLU A 20 -15.01 7.90 1.77
CA GLU A 20 -15.88 8.68 0.89
C GLU A 20 -16.21 7.91 -0.39
N TYR A 21 -15.26 7.19 -0.97
CA TYR A 21 -15.50 6.36 -2.14
C TYR A 21 -16.48 5.22 -1.86
N LYS A 22 -16.35 4.53 -0.73
CA LYS A 22 -17.30 3.51 -0.28
C LYS A 22 -18.69 4.08 -0.11
N ALA A 23 -18.81 5.22 0.59
CA ALA A 23 -20.10 5.90 0.81
C ALA A 23 -20.76 6.33 -0.51
N ALA A 24 -20.00 6.93 -1.42
CA ALA A 24 -20.50 7.40 -2.71
C ALA A 24 -21.02 6.25 -3.61
N ASN A 25 -20.45 5.05 -3.47
CA ASN A 25 -20.87 3.88 -4.24
C ASN A 25 -21.92 3.01 -3.52
N GLN A 26 -22.48 3.50 -2.40
CA GLN A 26 -23.47 2.78 -1.60
C GLN A 26 -23.01 1.36 -1.22
N LEU A 27 -21.74 1.24 -0.83
CA LEU A 27 -21.13 -0.02 -0.43
C LEU A 27 -21.54 -0.33 1.02
N THR A 28 -22.82 -0.55 1.22
CA THR A 28 -23.40 -0.90 2.52
C THR A 28 -23.49 -2.41 2.66
N ASP A 29 -23.49 -2.87 3.88
CA ASP A 29 -23.72 -4.25 4.23
C ASP A 29 -25.06 -4.72 3.69
N VAL A 30 -25.06 -5.80 2.94
CA VAL A 30 -26.28 -6.45 2.48
C VAL A 30 -26.47 -7.69 3.35
N SER A 31 -27.50 -7.68 4.20
CA SER A 31 -27.92 -8.89 4.90
C SER A 31 -28.55 -9.87 3.90
N ASP A 32 -28.06 -11.11 3.89
CA ASP A 32 -28.73 -12.18 3.17
C ASP A 32 -30.05 -12.58 3.85
N SER A 33 -30.87 -13.35 3.12
CA SER A 33 -32.17 -13.82 3.61
C SER A 33 -32.07 -14.80 4.78
N GLU A 34 -30.88 -15.24 5.16
CA GLU A 34 -30.61 -16.16 6.25
C GLU A 34 -29.96 -15.46 7.47
N GLY A 35 -29.82 -14.13 7.45
CA GLY A 35 -29.27 -13.35 8.55
C GLY A 35 -27.72 -13.31 8.56
N GLY A 36 -27.07 -13.81 7.54
CA GLY A 36 -25.65 -13.59 7.29
C GLY A 36 -25.44 -12.19 6.68
N VAL A 37 -24.45 -11.48 7.18
CA VAL A 37 -24.04 -10.19 6.61
C VAL A 37 -22.98 -10.47 5.55
N THR A 38 -23.37 -10.36 4.27
CA THR A 38 -22.39 -10.29 3.18
C THR A 38 -22.08 -8.83 2.89
N THR A 39 -20.93 -8.37 3.31
CA THR A 39 -20.49 -7.01 3.07
C THR A 39 -19.83 -6.90 1.71
N SER A 40 -20.44 -6.22 0.77
CA SER A 40 -19.71 -5.77 -0.43
C SER A 40 -18.63 -4.74 -0.08
N ALA A 41 -18.77 -4.05 1.05
CA ALA A 41 -17.79 -3.10 1.58
C ALA A 41 -16.49 -3.77 2.04
N ASP A 42 -16.58 -4.93 2.69
CA ASP A 42 -15.40 -5.68 3.16
C ASP A 42 -14.56 -6.29 2.04
N THR A 43 -15.11 -6.34 0.84
CA THR A 43 -14.37 -6.85 -0.33
C THR A 43 -13.52 -5.80 -1.03
N LEU A 44 -13.68 -4.50 -0.71
CA LEU A 44 -12.76 -3.47 -1.19
C LEU A 44 -11.48 -3.47 -0.34
N LEU A 45 -10.60 -4.38 -0.64
CA LEU A 45 -9.25 -4.37 -0.11
C LEU A 45 -8.36 -3.58 -1.06
N VAL A 46 -8.07 -2.33 -0.71
CA VAL A 46 -7.21 -1.46 -1.52
C VAL A 46 -5.76 -1.95 -1.43
N ARG A 47 -5.22 -2.40 -2.56
CA ARG A 47 -3.85 -2.92 -2.67
C ARG A 47 -2.97 -2.12 -3.62
N ASN A 48 -3.51 -1.07 -4.22
CA ASN A 48 -2.87 -0.32 -5.30
C ASN A 48 -2.57 1.14 -4.94
N TRP A 49 -2.52 1.50 -3.66
CA TRP A 49 -2.14 2.85 -3.25
C TRP A 49 -0.76 3.27 -3.78
N GLN A 50 0.17 2.34 -3.83
CA GLN A 50 1.49 2.57 -4.39
C GLN A 50 1.42 3.02 -5.86
N ASP A 51 0.56 2.35 -6.65
CA ASP A 51 0.34 2.70 -8.05
C ASP A 51 -0.35 4.07 -8.18
N ILE A 52 -1.33 4.35 -7.32
CA ILE A 52 -2.07 5.62 -7.29
C ILE A 52 -1.12 6.79 -7.00
N LEU A 53 -0.25 6.65 -5.99
CA LEU A 53 0.73 7.66 -5.65
C LEU A 53 1.74 7.89 -6.79
N ALA A 54 2.21 6.81 -7.43
CA ALA A 54 3.12 6.91 -8.56
C ALA A 54 2.48 7.62 -9.76
N ILE A 55 1.20 7.35 -10.04
CA ILE A 55 0.44 8.03 -11.10
C ILE A 55 0.28 9.51 -10.77
N TYR A 56 -0.08 9.86 -9.54
CA TYR A 56 -0.20 11.25 -9.11
C TYR A 56 1.11 12.02 -9.33
N VAL A 57 2.23 11.49 -8.84
CA VAL A 57 3.54 12.12 -9.01
C VAL A 57 3.90 12.26 -10.50
N TYR A 58 3.60 11.23 -11.31
CA TYR A 58 3.83 11.25 -12.74
C TYR A 58 2.99 12.35 -13.42
N GLU A 59 1.68 12.40 -13.18
CA GLU A 59 0.79 13.41 -13.76
C GLU A 59 1.23 14.83 -13.41
N LYS A 60 1.59 15.08 -12.15
CA LYS A 60 2.13 16.40 -11.71
C LYS A 60 3.50 16.71 -12.32
N SER A 61 4.33 15.70 -12.60
CA SER A 61 5.62 15.91 -13.25
C SER A 61 5.49 16.35 -14.70
N LEU A 62 4.42 15.98 -15.38
CA LEU A 62 4.12 16.45 -16.74
C LEU A 62 3.85 17.96 -16.79
N ASP A 63 3.32 18.52 -15.72
CA ASP A 63 3.13 19.97 -15.54
C ASP A 63 4.42 20.70 -15.14
N GLY A 64 5.56 20.01 -15.15
CA GLY A 64 6.88 20.57 -14.83
C GLY A 64 7.19 20.64 -13.34
N ALA A 65 6.38 20.03 -12.47
CA ALA A 65 6.67 19.99 -11.04
C ALA A 65 7.89 19.09 -10.75
N THR A 66 8.76 19.56 -9.87
CA THR A 66 9.95 18.83 -9.40
C THR A 66 9.97 18.61 -7.91
N SER A 67 8.99 19.16 -7.20
CA SER A 67 8.79 18.94 -5.77
C SER A 67 7.33 18.58 -5.53
N PHE A 68 7.12 17.52 -4.77
CA PHE A 68 5.79 16.96 -4.50
C PHE A 68 5.65 16.79 -2.99
N THR A 69 4.67 17.47 -2.43
CA THR A 69 4.25 17.26 -1.04
C THR A 69 2.86 16.63 -1.07
N LEU A 70 2.75 15.44 -0.49
CA LEU A 70 1.49 14.74 -0.33
C LEU A 70 0.87 15.16 1.00
N ASP A 71 -0.20 15.92 0.93
CA ASP A 71 -0.96 16.45 2.06
C ASP A 71 -2.44 16.55 1.69
N SER A 72 -3.23 17.18 2.52
CA SER A 72 -4.66 17.35 2.30
C SER A 72 -5.02 18.10 1.01
N SER A 73 -4.11 18.91 0.47
CA SER A 73 -4.35 19.66 -0.78
C SER A 73 -4.40 18.78 -2.02
N CYS A 74 -3.82 17.59 -1.97
CA CYS A 74 -3.82 16.64 -3.08
C CYS A 74 -5.01 15.65 -3.04
N LYS A 75 -5.91 15.76 -2.06
CA LYS A 75 -7.00 14.82 -1.83
C LYS A 75 -7.88 14.61 -3.05
N ASP A 76 -8.34 15.69 -3.68
CA ASP A 76 -9.28 15.60 -4.81
C ASP A 76 -8.65 14.92 -6.03
N ASP A 77 -7.40 15.25 -6.35
CA ASP A 77 -6.66 14.64 -7.43
C ASP A 77 -6.41 13.14 -7.16
N LEU A 78 -6.03 12.82 -5.93
CA LEU A 78 -5.84 11.42 -5.52
C LEU A 78 -7.14 10.63 -5.53
N ALA A 79 -8.25 11.22 -5.09
CA ALA A 79 -9.57 10.59 -5.14
C ALA A 79 -10.01 10.29 -6.57
N ALA A 80 -9.72 11.18 -7.52
CA ALA A 80 -10.00 10.97 -8.93
C ALA A 80 -9.16 9.81 -9.52
N ILE A 81 -7.87 9.74 -9.18
CA ILE A 81 -7.00 8.62 -9.58
C ILE A 81 -7.47 7.32 -8.90
N PHE A 82 -7.80 7.37 -7.62
CA PHE A 82 -8.31 6.24 -6.85
C PHE A 82 -9.54 5.62 -7.51
N ALA A 83 -10.52 6.44 -7.89
CA ALA A 83 -11.74 5.98 -8.54
C ALA A 83 -11.46 5.35 -9.92
N ARG A 84 -10.53 5.89 -10.70
CA ARG A 84 -10.11 5.31 -11.99
C ARG A 84 -9.41 3.96 -11.81
N MET A 85 -8.63 3.81 -10.76
CA MET A 85 -7.84 2.60 -10.51
C MET A 85 -8.60 1.51 -9.74
N ASN A 86 -9.72 1.87 -9.11
CA ASN A 86 -10.59 0.97 -8.36
C ASN A 86 -12.06 1.07 -8.84
N PRO A 87 -12.35 0.91 -10.14
CA PRO A 87 -13.71 1.07 -10.62
C PRO A 87 -14.66 0.04 -10.01
N VAL A 88 -15.88 0.48 -9.75
CA VAL A 88 -16.98 -0.40 -9.29
C VAL A 88 -17.61 -1.05 -10.51
N VAL A 89 -17.61 -2.37 -10.53
CA VAL A 89 -18.29 -3.17 -11.56
C VAL A 89 -19.44 -3.93 -10.92
N LYS A 90 -20.64 -3.62 -11.34
CA LYS A 90 -21.85 -4.35 -10.92
C LYS A 90 -21.95 -5.66 -11.67
N ASP A 91 -22.27 -6.72 -10.96
CA ASP A 91 -22.53 -8.02 -11.57
C ASP A 91 -23.92 -8.00 -12.23
N GLU A 92 -23.98 -8.09 -13.54
CA GLU A 92 -25.25 -8.10 -14.28
C GLU A 92 -26.11 -9.34 -13.96
N SER A 93 -25.49 -10.42 -13.52
CA SER A 93 -26.18 -11.65 -13.15
C SER A 93 -26.72 -11.63 -11.72
N ASN A 94 -26.19 -10.74 -10.87
CA ASN A 94 -26.62 -10.58 -9.48
C ASN A 94 -26.45 -9.11 -9.05
N SER A 95 -27.56 -8.37 -9.04
CA SER A 95 -27.61 -6.94 -8.76
C SER A 95 -27.10 -6.56 -7.34
N ASN A 96 -26.98 -7.54 -6.45
CA ASN A 96 -26.48 -7.33 -5.08
C ASN A 96 -24.97 -7.57 -4.97
N ARG A 97 -24.33 -8.01 -6.06
CA ARG A 97 -22.90 -8.29 -6.09
C ARG A 97 -22.14 -7.18 -6.82
N VAL A 98 -21.17 -6.60 -6.11
CA VAL A 98 -20.29 -5.60 -6.66
C VAL A 98 -18.88 -6.15 -6.65
N THR A 99 -18.16 -5.97 -7.75
CA THR A 99 -16.75 -6.30 -7.87
C THR A 99 -15.96 -5.00 -8.05
N TYR A 100 -14.87 -4.85 -7.29
CA TYR A 100 -13.97 -3.72 -7.43
C TYR A 100 -12.81 -4.10 -8.32
N GLY A 101 -12.52 -3.24 -9.28
CA GLY A 101 -11.22 -3.24 -9.92
C GLY A 101 -10.15 -2.90 -8.87
N ASN A 102 -8.96 -3.42 -9.09
CA ASN A 102 -7.78 -3.09 -8.31
C ASN A 102 -6.63 -3.02 -9.30
N TYR A 103 -6.67 -1.99 -10.15
CA TYR A 103 -5.79 -1.88 -11.28
C TYR A 103 -4.41 -1.39 -10.86
N HIS A 104 -3.40 -1.89 -11.55
CA HIS A 104 -2.01 -1.52 -11.34
C HIS A 104 -1.47 -0.67 -12.49
N ILE A 105 -0.27 -0.18 -12.33
CA ILE A 105 0.38 0.75 -13.25
C ILE A 105 0.38 0.31 -14.72
N ASN A 106 0.46 -0.99 -14.98
CA ASN A 106 0.42 -1.51 -16.36
C ASN A 106 -0.93 -1.26 -17.04
N HIS A 107 -2.02 -1.27 -16.29
CA HIS A 107 -3.35 -0.90 -16.79
C HIS A 107 -3.36 0.59 -17.16
N TYR A 108 -2.89 1.45 -16.25
CA TYR A 108 -2.79 2.90 -16.50
C TYR A 108 -1.94 3.21 -17.74
N ILE A 109 -0.78 2.57 -17.89
CA ILE A 109 0.10 2.71 -19.04
C ILE A 109 -0.63 2.37 -20.35
N LYS A 110 -1.40 1.28 -20.35
CA LYS A 110 -2.15 0.82 -21.53
C LYS A 110 -3.28 1.78 -21.89
N GLU A 111 -4.12 2.13 -20.92
CA GLU A 111 -5.28 3.00 -21.12
C GLU A 111 -4.89 4.40 -21.57
N ASN A 112 -3.84 4.96 -21.00
CA ASN A 112 -3.37 6.31 -21.34
C ASN A 112 -2.32 6.31 -22.47
N LYS A 113 -2.01 5.15 -23.07
CA LYS A 113 -1.06 4.99 -24.18
C LYS A 113 0.30 5.63 -23.88
N ILE A 114 0.77 5.50 -22.64
CA ILE A 114 2.02 6.13 -22.17
C ILE A 114 3.19 5.73 -23.08
N PRO A 115 3.96 6.68 -23.64
CA PRO A 115 5.11 6.43 -24.48
C PRO A 115 6.19 5.58 -23.78
N LYS A 116 6.98 4.84 -24.57
CA LYS A 116 7.98 3.90 -23.99
C LYS A 116 9.05 4.58 -23.14
N ASP A 117 9.49 5.75 -23.53
CA ASP A 117 10.47 6.57 -22.84
C ASP A 117 9.97 7.11 -21.50
N GLU A 118 8.68 7.41 -21.41
CA GLU A 118 8.05 7.87 -20.16
C GLU A 118 7.75 6.75 -19.18
N ARG A 119 7.53 5.51 -19.65
CA ARG A 119 7.25 4.34 -18.77
C ARG A 119 8.36 4.08 -17.76
N GLY A 120 9.61 4.40 -18.10
CA GLY A 120 10.74 4.26 -17.21
C GLY A 120 10.66 5.19 -16.00
N ILE A 121 10.18 6.42 -16.20
CA ILE A 121 9.98 7.40 -15.14
C ILE A 121 8.87 6.94 -14.19
N LEU A 122 7.72 6.57 -14.75
CA LEU A 122 6.57 6.10 -13.97
C LEU A 122 6.91 4.86 -13.13
N LYS A 123 7.63 3.89 -13.71
CA LYS A 123 8.10 2.69 -12.98
C LYS A 123 9.11 3.03 -11.89
N LYS A 124 9.95 4.02 -12.10
CA LYS A 124 10.88 4.49 -11.08
C LYS A 124 10.17 5.06 -9.86
N TYR A 125 9.14 5.88 -10.07
CA TYR A 125 8.31 6.36 -8.96
C TYR A 125 7.67 5.20 -8.19
N LEU A 126 7.10 4.24 -8.92
CA LEU A 126 6.48 3.06 -8.32
C LEU A 126 7.46 2.25 -7.47
N GLU A 127 8.61 1.88 -8.03
CA GLU A 127 9.51 0.89 -7.43
C GLU A 127 10.37 1.47 -6.30
N THR A 128 10.67 2.76 -6.33
CA THR A 128 11.58 3.36 -5.37
C THR A 128 10.84 4.21 -4.35
N ASP A 129 10.23 5.30 -4.80
CA ASP A 129 9.78 6.34 -3.88
C ASP A 129 8.36 6.09 -3.36
N CYS A 130 7.42 5.81 -4.25
CA CYS A 130 6.04 5.59 -3.84
C CYS A 130 5.85 4.27 -3.09
N LYS A 131 6.66 3.25 -3.38
CA LYS A 131 6.67 2.02 -2.59
C LYS A 131 7.11 2.27 -1.16
N LEU A 132 8.18 3.01 -0.97
CA LEU A 132 8.69 3.34 0.35
C LEU A 132 7.73 4.26 1.10
N LEU A 133 7.21 5.27 0.41
CA LEU A 133 6.24 6.21 0.94
C LEU A 133 4.96 5.48 1.38
N CYS A 134 4.38 4.65 0.52
CA CYS A 134 3.19 3.88 0.81
C CYS A 134 3.40 2.94 2.00
N ALA A 135 4.54 2.24 2.07
CA ALA A 135 4.87 1.39 3.20
C ALA A 135 4.97 2.17 4.53
N THR A 136 5.39 3.43 4.47
CA THR A 136 5.47 4.29 5.66
C THR A 136 4.08 4.80 6.09
N VAL A 137 3.25 5.21 5.13
CA VAL A 137 1.92 5.80 5.39
C VAL A 137 0.89 4.73 5.72
N THR A 138 0.85 3.61 4.99
CA THR A 138 -0.13 2.52 5.23
C THR A 138 0.15 1.72 6.50
N ALA A 139 1.31 1.89 7.11
CA ALA A 139 1.57 1.42 8.46
C ALA A 139 0.77 2.19 9.53
N ALA A 140 0.06 3.24 9.15
CA ALA A 140 -0.78 3.98 10.06
C ALA A 140 -1.90 3.10 10.64
N LYS A 141 -2.22 3.38 11.90
CA LYS A 141 -3.22 2.65 12.69
C LYS A 141 -4.58 2.52 12.00
N GLY A 142 -4.96 3.52 11.19
CA GLY A 142 -6.23 3.55 10.47
C GLY A 142 -6.40 2.36 9.53
N PHE A 143 -5.41 2.11 8.66
CA PHE A 143 -5.44 0.98 7.73
C PHE A 143 -5.56 -0.37 8.45
N VAL A 144 -4.78 -0.55 9.51
CA VAL A 144 -4.83 -1.79 10.30
C VAL A 144 -6.19 -1.94 11.00
N ARG A 145 -6.69 -0.88 11.62
CA ARG A 145 -8.00 -0.88 12.29
C ARG A 145 -9.11 -1.24 11.32
N GLN A 146 -9.12 -0.62 10.14
CA GLN A 146 -10.11 -0.89 9.10
C GLN A 146 -10.04 -2.35 8.60
N SER A 147 -8.84 -2.93 8.52
CA SER A 147 -8.65 -4.30 8.04
C SER A 147 -9.04 -5.37 9.06
N VAL A 148 -8.97 -5.09 10.36
CA VAL A 148 -9.21 -6.06 11.44
C VAL A 148 -10.53 -5.84 12.20
N GLY A 149 -11.19 -4.70 11.96
CA GLY A 149 -12.46 -4.35 12.61
C GLY A 149 -12.31 -3.80 14.04
N ASP A 150 -13.43 -3.29 14.57
CA ASP A 150 -13.45 -2.61 15.87
C ASP A 150 -13.37 -3.55 17.07
N ASP A 151 -13.63 -4.84 16.87
CA ASP A 151 -13.59 -5.86 17.93
C ASP A 151 -12.16 -6.27 18.35
N VAL A 152 -11.15 -5.79 17.62
CA VAL A 152 -9.74 -6.11 17.91
C VAL A 152 -9.15 -5.08 18.87
N SER A 153 -8.48 -5.58 19.94
CA SER A 153 -7.87 -4.70 20.93
C SER A 153 -6.80 -3.78 20.32
N GLU A 154 -6.64 -2.58 20.90
CA GLU A 154 -5.67 -1.59 20.48
C GLU A 154 -4.23 -2.14 20.48
N GLU A 155 -3.88 -3.01 21.40
CA GLU A 155 -2.58 -3.67 21.48
C GLU A 155 -2.30 -4.52 20.24
N ARG A 156 -3.30 -5.30 19.78
CA ARG A 156 -3.18 -6.13 18.58
C ARG A 156 -3.06 -5.28 17.32
N VAL A 157 -3.82 -4.19 17.23
CA VAL A 157 -3.71 -3.22 16.14
C VAL A 157 -2.30 -2.63 16.09
N ASN A 158 -1.74 -2.26 17.24
CA ASN A 158 -0.38 -1.71 17.33
C ASN A 158 0.69 -2.72 16.89
N VAL A 159 0.55 -3.99 17.24
CA VAL A 159 1.46 -5.06 16.79
C VAL A 159 1.44 -5.20 15.27
N ILE A 160 0.24 -5.23 14.68
CA ILE A 160 0.10 -5.34 13.22
C ILE A 160 0.63 -4.08 12.52
N ALA A 161 0.35 -2.89 13.07
CA ALA A 161 0.87 -1.63 12.52
C ALA A 161 2.41 -1.58 12.57
N ALA A 162 3.01 -2.07 13.66
CA ALA A 162 4.47 -2.19 13.77
C ALA A 162 5.04 -3.12 12.69
N ALA A 163 4.39 -4.27 12.45
CA ALA A 163 4.78 -5.19 11.37
C ALA A 163 4.69 -4.52 9.99
N TYR A 164 3.60 -3.82 9.71
CA TYR A 164 3.44 -3.06 8.46
C TYR A 164 4.51 -1.97 8.28
N SER A 165 4.97 -1.35 9.37
CA SER A 165 6.02 -0.32 9.31
C SER A 165 7.35 -0.84 8.76
N LEU A 166 7.56 -2.15 8.76
CA LEU A 166 8.77 -2.80 8.24
C LEU A 166 8.67 -3.18 6.76
N VAL A 167 7.48 -3.14 6.18
CA VAL A 167 7.28 -3.47 4.76
C VAL A 167 8.10 -2.53 3.87
N GLY A 168 8.93 -3.12 3.02
CA GLY A 168 9.84 -2.39 2.13
C GLY A 168 11.12 -1.87 2.79
N LYS A 169 11.26 -1.93 4.13
CA LYS A 169 12.42 -1.44 4.88
C LYS A 169 13.40 -2.55 5.25
N VAL A 170 12.91 -3.76 5.43
CA VAL A 170 13.74 -4.91 5.81
C VAL A 170 13.54 -6.05 4.82
N GLY A 171 14.65 -6.66 4.38
CA GLY A 171 14.65 -7.83 3.52
C GLY A 171 14.63 -9.13 4.31
N TYR A 172 14.40 -10.23 3.59
CA TYR A 172 14.51 -11.56 4.18
C TYR A 172 15.98 -12.00 4.27
N PHE A 173 16.39 -12.44 5.48
CA PHE A 173 17.71 -12.99 5.73
C PHE A 173 17.58 -14.22 6.63
N TRP A 174 17.97 -15.39 6.14
CA TRP A 174 17.88 -16.65 6.88
C TRP A 174 18.67 -16.62 8.19
N GLY A 175 18.01 -16.85 9.33
CA GLY A 175 18.58 -16.69 10.66
C GLY A 175 18.68 -15.25 11.14
N GLY A 176 18.15 -14.29 10.39
CA GLY A 176 18.18 -12.87 10.74
C GLY A 176 17.28 -12.55 11.91
N LYS A 177 17.83 -11.82 12.85
CA LYS A 177 17.17 -11.38 14.10
C LYS A 177 17.48 -9.92 14.36
N SER A 178 16.62 -9.25 15.10
CA SER A 178 16.90 -7.94 15.68
C SER A 178 16.38 -7.86 17.10
N THR A 179 17.15 -7.25 17.97
CA THR A 179 16.74 -6.86 19.33
C THR A 179 16.54 -5.36 19.44
N VAL A 180 16.69 -4.63 18.34
CA VAL A 180 16.50 -3.19 18.27
C VAL A 180 15.02 -2.89 18.09
N ILE A 181 14.47 -2.05 18.94
CA ILE A 181 13.09 -1.55 18.77
C ILE A 181 13.12 -0.48 17.67
N GLY A 182 12.33 -0.68 16.62
CA GLY A 182 12.27 0.19 15.45
C GLY A 182 13.23 -0.24 14.34
N MET A 183 13.84 0.74 13.66
CA MET A 183 14.75 0.48 12.55
C MET A 183 16.14 0.07 13.06
N ASP A 184 16.52 -1.16 12.76
CA ASP A 184 17.86 -1.65 13.05
C ASP A 184 18.85 -1.14 11.99
N PRO A 185 19.89 -0.38 12.37
CA PRO A 185 20.87 0.17 11.42
C PRO A 185 21.71 -0.90 10.71
N SER A 186 21.69 -2.14 11.16
CA SER A 186 22.40 -3.26 10.49
C SER A 186 21.62 -3.80 9.28
N TRP A 187 20.34 -3.51 9.17
CA TRP A 187 19.56 -3.98 8.02
C TRP A 187 20.08 -3.39 6.71
N GLY A 188 20.18 -4.25 5.70
CA GLY A 188 20.75 -3.92 4.42
C GLY A 188 22.28 -4.07 4.34
N ALA A 189 23.00 -4.17 5.47
CA ALA A 189 24.44 -4.45 5.44
C ALA A 189 24.72 -5.85 4.90
N VAL A 190 25.74 -5.96 4.05
CA VAL A 190 26.12 -7.27 3.48
C VAL A 190 26.73 -8.14 4.55
N GLN A 191 26.10 -9.27 4.82
CA GLN A 191 26.54 -10.26 5.80
C GLN A 191 26.49 -11.67 5.22
N GLN A 192 27.31 -12.57 5.75
CA GLN A 192 27.26 -13.97 5.40
C GLN A 192 26.16 -14.67 6.18
N VAL A 193 25.32 -15.43 5.49
CA VAL A 193 24.29 -16.28 6.11
C VAL A 193 25.00 -17.42 6.84
N SER A 194 25.00 -17.38 8.16
CA SER A 194 25.65 -18.38 9.03
C SER A 194 24.70 -19.46 9.53
N ALA A 195 23.38 -19.19 9.54
CA ALA A 195 22.40 -20.18 9.98
C ALA A 195 22.35 -21.38 9.02
N GLU A 196 22.34 -22.57 9.59
CA GLU A 196 22.27 -23.84 8.85
C GLU A 196 20.85 -24.11 8.33
N GLY A 197 20.72 -25.05 7.40
CA GLY A 197 19.43 -25.57 6.93
C GLY A 197 18.80 -24.80 5.78
N SER A 198 19.52 -23.89 5.12
CA SER A 198 19.05 -23.18 3.92
C SER A 198 20.06 -23.29 2.78
N GLN A 199 19.56 -23.23 1.55
CA GLN A 199 20.40 -23.09 0.36
C GLN A 199 21.17 -21.76 0.33
N SER A 200 20.77 -20.79 1.13
CA SER A 200 21.47 -19.51 1.27
C SER A 200 22.64 -19.55 2.26
N THR A 201 22.77 -20.61 3.06
CA THR A 201 23.86 -20.76 4.04
C THR A 201 25.23 -20.63 3.35
N GLY A 202 26.10 -19.79 3.92
CA GLY A 202 27.42 -19.49 3.35
C GLY A 202 27.44 -18.39 2.30
N THR A 203 26.28 -17.93 1.78
CA THR A 203 26.22 -16.85 0.79
C THR A 203 26.20 -15.47 1.46
N LEU A 204 26.69 -14.45 0.76
CA LEU A 204 26.58 -13.05 1.17
C LEU A 204 25.21 -12.49 0.75
N ARG A 205 24.52 -11.87 1.71
CA ARG A 205 23.21 -11.22 1.47
C ARG A 205 23.07 -9.96 2.30
N ALA A 206 22.17 -9.07 1.86
CA ALA A 206 21.77 -7.93 2.67
C ALA A 206 21.06 -8.42 3.95
N TYR A 207 21.55 -8.01 5.11
CA TYR A 207 21.01 -8.42 6.40
C TYR A 207 19.57 -7.92 6.59
N GLY A 208 18.77 -8.76 7.21
CA GLY A 208 17.34 -8.51 7.44
C GLY A 208 16.80 -9.49 8.48
N LEU A 209 15.52 -9.86 8.37
CA LEU A 209 14.83 -10.73 9.30
C LEU A 209 14.40 -12.04 8.61
N ASP A 210 14.40 -13.14 9.33
CA ASP A 210 13.62 -14.32 8.97
C ASP A 210 12.21 -14.28 9.58
N CYS A 211 11.38 -15.30 9.31
CA CYS A 211 10.02 -15.36 9.83
C CYS A 211 9.96 -15.26 11.37
N SER A 212 10.91 -15.91 12.07
CA SER A 212 10.94 -15.93 13.52
C SER A 212 11.63 -14.70 14.13
N GLY A 213 12.40 -13.98 13.35
CA GLY A 213 12.96 -12.67 13.74
C GLY A 213 11.99 -11.52 13.51
N PHE A 214 10.98 -11.73 12.65
CA PHE A 214 9.94 -10.76 12.39
C PHE A 214 8.84 -10.78 13.47
N VAL A 215 8.51 -11.93 14.06
CA VAL A 215 7.53 -12.10 15.12
C VAL A 215 8.14 -11.77 16.48
#